data_845bb946781ba5ceba535d7dbb456b74
#
_entry.id   845bb946781ba5ceba535d7dbb456b74
#
_cell.length_a   1.000
_cell.length_b   1.000
_cell.length_c   1.000
_cell.angle_alpha   90.00
_cell.angle_beta   90.00
_cell.angle_gamma   90.00
#
_symmetry.space_group_name_H-M   'P 1'
#
loop_
_entity.id
_entity.type
_entity.pdbx_description
1 polymer ?
#
loop_
_entity_poly.entity_id
_entity_poly.type
_entity_poly.pdbx_seq_one_letter_code
_entity_poly.pdbx_strand_id
1 'polypeptide(L)'
;MVLAALATVSLSAQVAPERSSRLTVGGYGEVALTRNFYSDNVYRYSHPADYKNDPSHGRFDVPHAVIYLGYDFGKGWTMQTEIEFEHLGTGSAVEKEYTEAGEWELEVEKGGEVALEQFWIQKSFAPQFNVRLGHLVVPVGGLNNAHEPLNYFTVYRPEGEYTILPSTWHDTGISLWGRAGAWRYEVLVIAGLDAFMYDRDSFVKHGAGSPYEFKVANKLGFAARIDCFPVQDLRLSLSGYYGQGMHNSYPNDMWNTRYADIKGHTLLGAFDFAYTGTSFTVRGNADWGFVSDATTISTVKRNLSSNNAPYRKTPVGRNACAAGIEAGYDLLHLFPGGRNPEQKLYLFGRYEYYDSYIPDADQPDYPYTDRHRIAVGVNWLPLPQIAVKAEYSHRFLQSQYNNEPSISLGVAYMGFFTR
;
A
#
# COMPACT_ATOMS: atom_id res chain seq x y z
N MET A 1 -21.72 12.80 -6.60
CA MET A 1 -21.95 11.64 -7.50
C MET A 1 -20.73 11.28 -8.39
N VAL A 2 -19.54 11.76 -8.09
CA VAL A 2 -18.33 11.59 -8.94
C VAL A 2 -17.24 10.72 -8.28
N LEU A 3 -17.21 10.58 -6.96
CA LEU A 3 -16.13 9.88 -6.23
C LEU A 3 -16.25 8.34 -6.17
N ALA A 4 -17.43 7.78 -6.40
CA ALA A 4 -17.60 6.31 -6.44
C ALA A 4 -17.16 5.67 -7.77
N ALA A 5 -16.80 6.46 -8.77
CA ALA A 5 -16.42 5.97 -10.11
C ALA A 5 -14.94 5.68 -10.27
N LEU A 6 -14.08 6.12 -9.35
CA LEU A 6 -12.62 6.09 -9.53
C LEU A 6 -11.94 4.83 -8.97
N ALA A 7 -12.52 4.17 -7.99
CA ALA A 7 -11.96 2.90 -7.48
C ALA A 7 -12.14 1.71 -8.43
N THR A 8 -12.82 1.91 -9.54
CA THR A 8 -12.96 0.88 -10.56
C THR A 8 -13.14 1.57 -11.92
N VAL A 9 -12.06 1.85 -12.62
CA VAL A 9 -12.14 1.98 -14.08
C VAL A 9 -12.44 0.61 -14.66
N SER A 10 -13.61 0.09 -14.31
CA SER A 10 -14.27 -0.94 -15.10
C SER A 10 -15.08 -0.17 -16.12
N LEU A 11 -14.53 0.06 -17.30
CA LEU A 11 -15.35 0.44 -18.45
C LEU A 11 -16.47 -0.59 -18.58
N SER A 12 -17.62 -0.27 -17.99
CA SER A 12 -18.83 -1.01 -18.30
C SER A 12 -19.10 -0.82 -19.79
N ALA A 13 -19.18 -1.93 -20.52
CA ALA A 13 -19.71 -1.95 -21.87
C ALA A 13 -21.21 -1.61 -21.83
N GLN A 14 -21.53 -0.35 -21.63
CA GLN A 14 -22.82 0.22 -21.98
C GLN A 14 -22.65 0.86 -23.35
N VAL A 15 -23.49 0.48 -24.29
CA VAL A 15 -23.64 1.11 -25.60
C VAL A 15 -23.79 2.61 -25.41
N ALA A 16 -22.72 3.34 -25.69
CA ALA A 16 -22.67 4.78 -25.62
C ALA A 16 -23.05 5.39 -26.98
N PRO A 17 -23.82 6.46 -27.03
CA PRO A 17 -23.82 7.34 -28.17
C PRO A 17 -22.60 8.27 -28.10
N GLU A 18 -21.92 8.38 -29.21
CA GLU A 18 -20.92 9.39 -29.61
C GLU A 18 -19.59 9.48 -28.86
N ARG A 19 -18.55 9.00 -29.55
CA ARG A 19 -17.12 9.37 -29.51
C ARG A 19 -16.54 9.74 -28.14
N SER A 20 -16.51 8.82 -27.20
CA SER A 20 -15.50 8.82 -26.17
C SER A 20 -14.14 8.50 -26.81
N SER A 21 -13.11 9.23 -26.44
CA SER A 21 -11.73 8.89 -26.82
C SER A 21 -11.45 7.44 -26.42
N ARG A 22 -10.85 6.65 -27.33
CA ARG A 22 -10.37 5.30 -26.98
C ARG A 22 -9.18 5.36 -26.04
N LEU A 23 -8.53 6.51 -25.96
CA LEU A 23 -7.40 6.78 -25.11
C LEU A 23 -7.88 7.39 -23.80
N THR A 24 -7.46 6.83 -22.67
CA THR A 24 -7.62 7.39 -21.33
C THR A 24 -6.26 7.85 -20.84
N VAL A 25 -6.16 9.10 -20.40
CA VAL A 25 -4.97 9.67 -19.76
C VAL A 25 -5.39 10.28 -18.44
N GLY A 26 -4.68 9.97 -17.38
CA GLY A 26 -4.93 10.50 -16.05
C GLY A 26 -3.75 10.28 -15.13
N GLY A 27 -3.98 10.40 -13.85
CA GLY A 27 -2.99 10.14 -12.82
C GLY A 27 -3.34 10.81 -11.51
N TYR A 28 -2.43 10.70 -10.58
CA TYR A 28 -2.50 11.38 -9.29
C TYR A 28 -1.10 11.81 -8.84
N GLY A 29 -1.05 12.62 -7.82
CA GLY A 29 0.19 12.99 -7.19
C GLY A 29 -0.04 13.81 -5.93
N GLU A 30 0.98 13.87 -5.10
CA GLU A 30 0.93 14.60 -3.85
C GLU A 30 2.28 15.20 -3.49
N VAL A 31 2.23 16.35 -2.82
CA VAL A 31 3.38 17.02 -2.22
C VAL A 31 3.11 17.18 -0.76
N ALA A 32 4.06 16.83 0.09
CA ALA A 32 3.91 16.87 1.53
C ALA A 32 5.08 17.59 2.22
N LEU A 33 4.76 18.29 3.30
CA LEU A 33 5.69 18.83 4.28
C LEU A 33 5.34 18.22 5.62
N THR A 34 6.31 17.62 6.32
CA THR A 34 6.12 17.07 7.65
C THR A 34 7.14 17.64 8.62
N ARG A 35 6.69 17.94 9.84
CA ARG A 35 7.52 18.24 11.00
C ARG A 35 7.28 17.22 12.08
N ASN A 36 8.31 16.44 12.39
CA ASN A 36 8.32 15.42 13.44
C ASN A 36 8.90 16.00 14.72
N PHE A 37 8.29 15.72 15.88
CA PHE A 37 8.71 16.20 17.19
C PHE A 37 9.28 15.06 18.03
N TYR A 38 10.08 14.20 17.41
CA TYR A 38 10.80 13.09 17.99
C TYR A 38 12.12 12.87 17.24
N SER A 39 13.02 12.05 17.79
CA SER A 39 14.31 11.75 17.17
C SER A 39 14.14 10.98 15.85
N ASP A 40 14.93 11.32 14.83
CA ASP A 40 15.04 10.54 13.57
C ASP A 40 15.99 9.34 13.72
N ASN A 41 16.72 9.25 14.83
CA ASN A 41 17.68 8.17 15.06
C ASN A 41 16.96 6.83 15.29
N VAL A 42 17.37 5.79 14.56
CA VAL A 42 16.80 4.43 14.69
C VAL A 42 17.02 3.82 16.08
N TYR A 43 18.09 4.21 16.79
CA TYR A 43 18.38 3.75 18.14
C TYR A 43 17.44 4.31 19.22
N ARG A 44 16.51 5.22 18.88
CA ARG A 44 15.46 5.71 19.80
C ARG A 44 14.59 4.61 20.39
N TYR A 45 14.52 3.45 19.74
CA TYR A 45 13.79 2.28 20.25
C TYR A 45 14.62 1.40 21.18
N SER A 46 15.94 1.37 21.06
CA SER A 46 16.82 0.62 21.95
C SER A 46 17.35 1.45 23.14
N HIS A 47 17.44 2.76 22.97
CA HIS A 47 17.95 3.71 23.99
C HIS A 47 17.04 4.94 24.09
N PRO A 48 15.75 4.77 24.46
CA PRO A 48 14.76 5.86 24.37
C PRO A 48 15.10 7.06 25.27
N ALA A 49 15.78 6.85 26.38
CA ALA A 49 16.17 7.93 27.30
C ALA A 49 17.18 8.88 26.66
N ASP A 50 18.10 8.37 25.85
CA ASP A 50 19.19 9.14 25.23
C ASP A 50 18.65 10.07 24.13
N TYR A 51 17.56 9.68 23.47
CA TYR A 51 16.98 10.38 22.33
C TYR A 51 15.70 11.15 22.64
N LYS A 52 15.32 11.24 23.92
CA LYS A 52 14.07 11.90 24.34
C LYS A 52 14.04 13.39 24.03
N ASN A 53 15.19 14.05 24.08
CA ASN A 53 15.32 15.49 23.94
C ASN A 53 15.96 15.89 22.60
N ASP A 54 16.03 14.99 21.65
CA ASP A 54 16.54 15.30 20.32
C ASP A 54 15.70 16.40 19.65
N PRO A 55 16.33 17.25 18.82
CA PRO A 55 15.62 18.30 18.13
C PRO A 55 14.60 17.72 17.16
N SER A 56 13.50 18.46 16.96
CA SER A 56 12.54 18.11 15.93
C SER A 56 13.18 18.17 14.52
N HIS A 57 12.73 17.30 13.64
CA HIS A 57 13.20 17.25 12.24
C HIS A 57 12.03 17.35 11.27
N GLY A 58 12.32 17.69 10.03
CA GLY A 58 11.28 17.86 9.02
C GLY A 58 11.77 17.46 7.64
N ARG A 59 10.79 17.22 6.75
CA ARG A 59 11.05 16.85 5.36
C ARG A 59 10.03 17.46 4.43
N PHE A 60 10.48 17.78 3.20
CA PHE A 60 9.62 17.91 2.03
C PHE A 60 9.68 16.62 1.22
N ASP A 61 8.54 16.23 0.70
CA ASP A 61 8.41 14.98 -0.01
C ASP A 61 7.42 15.12 -1.18
N VAL A 62 7.64 14.37 -2.25
CA VAL A 62 6.65 14.06 -3.27
C VAL A 62 6.47 12.55 -3.23
N PRO A 63 5.63 12.03 -2.32
CA PRO A 63 5.51 10.59 -2.11
C PRO A 63 5.23 9.86 -3.41
N HIS A 64 4.29 10.38 -4.20
CA HIS A 64 3.85 9.75 -5.43
C HIS A 64 3.57 10.80 -6.52
N ALA A 65 3.97 10.49 -7.75
CA ALA A 65 3.53 11.17 -8.97
C ALA A 65 3.28 10.09 -10.04
N VAL A 66 2.03 9.88 -10.43
CA VAL A 66 1.58 8.73 -11.20
C VAL A 66 0.92 9.14 -12.50
N ILE A 67 1.22 8.40 -13.56
CA ILE A 67 0.63 8.55 -14.89
C ILE A 67 -0.15 7.29 -15.24
N TYR A 68 -1.44 7.44 -15.53
CA TYR A 68 -2.30 6.42 -16.11
C TYR A 68 -2.40 6.58 -17.63
N LEU A 69 -2.22 5.48 -18.35
CA LEU A 69 -2.53 5.39 -19.77
C LEU A 69 -3.39 4.14 -20.01
N GLY A 70 -4.56 4.34 -20.57
CA GLY A 70 -5.47 3.25 -20.95
C GLY A 70 -5.88 3.34 -22.40
N TYR A 71 -6.13 2.20 -23.04
CA TYR A 71 -6.62 2.17 -24.41
C TYR A 71 -7.69 1.08 -24.61
N ASP A 72 -8.80 1.47 -25.23
CA ASP A 72 -9.87 0.56 -25.66
C ASP A 72 -9.70 0.19 -27.12
N PHE A 73 -9.30 -1.06 -27.38
CA PHE A 73 -9.17 -1.61 -28.74
C PHE A 73 -10.53 -1.92 -29.37
N GLY A 74 -11.60 -1.89 -28.58
CA GLY A 74 -12.94 -2.33 -28.97
C GLY A 74 -13.11 -3.85 -28.83
N LYS A 75 -14.34 -4.31 -29.06
CA LYS A 75 -14.72 -5.74 -28.94
C LYS A 75 -14.40 -6.36 -27.56
N GLY A 76 -14.40 -5.55 -26.51
CA GLY A 76 -14.10 -5.96 -25.13
C GLY A 76 -12.60 -6.15 -24.83
N TRP A 77 -11.71 -5.67 -25.67
CA TRP A 77 -10.28 -5.66 -25.39
C TRP A 77 -9.84 -4.29 -24.89
N THR A 78 -9.17 -4.25 -23.73
CA THR A 78 -8.60 -3.03 -23.15
C THR A 78 -7.20 -3.30 -22.64
N MET A 79 -6.38 -2.26 -22.56
CA MET A 79 -5.11 -2.29 -21.84
C MET A 79 -5.04 -1.08 -20.90
N GLN A 80 -4.24 -1.19 -19.85
CA GLN A 80 -3.87 -0.10 -18.97
C GLN A 80 -2.41 -0.24 -18.54
N THR A 81 -1.76 0.90 -18.38
CA THR A 81 -0.47 1.00 -17.72
C THR A 81 -0.50 2.12 -16.69
N GLU A 82 0.24 1.95 -15.62
CA GLU A 82 0.43 2.90 -14.55
C GLU A 82 1.90 2.98 -14.21
N ILE A 83 2.45 4.19 -14.32
CA ILE A 83 3.86 4.47 -14.07
C ILE A 83 3.92 5.42 -12.87
N GLU A 84 4.57 4.98 -11.82
CA GLU A 84 4.76 5.74 -10.59
C GLU A 84 6.19 6.26 -10.49
N PHE A 85 6.31 7.49 -10.02
CA PHE A 85 7.55 8.13 -9.59
C PHE A 85 7.45 8.37 -8.08
N GLU A 86 8.19 7.62 -7.28
CA GLU A 86 8.26 7.81 -5.83
C GLU A 86 9.39 8.77 -5.45
N HIS A 87 9.14 9.66 -4.50
CA HIS A 87 10.10 10.60 -3.92
C HIS A 87 10.89 11.44 -4.94
N LEU A 88 10.29 11.72 -6.11
CA LEU A 88 10.92 12.40 -7.27
C LEU A 88 12.14 11.66 -7.83
N GLY A 89 12.31 10.40 -7.52
CA GLY A 89 13.45 9.62 -7.94
C GLY A 89 13.29 9.03 -9.33
N THR A 90 14.40 8.72 -9.94
CA THR A 90 14.50 8.03 -11.22
C THR A 90 15.38 6.78 -11.14
N GLY A 91 15.89 6.43 -9.96
CA GLY A 91 16.77 5.29 -9.74
C GLY A 91 17.29 5.18 -8.30
N SER A 92 18.36 4.46 -8.10
CA SER A 92 18.96 4.20 -6.79
C SER A 92 19.43 5.46 -6.08
N ALA A 93 19.15 5.56 -4.79
CA ALA A 93 19.66 6.63 -3.94
C ALA A 93 21.15 6.45 -3.59
N VAL A 94 21.63 5.21 -3.65
CA VAL A 94 22.99 4.86 -3.24
C VAL A 94 23.52 3.86 -4.25
N GLU A 95 24.52 4.27 -4.99
CA GLU A 95 25.29 3.41 -5.87
C GLU A 95 26.62 3.07 -5.20
N LYS A 96 27.03 1.79 -5.24
CA LYS A 96 28.35 1.37 -4.81
C LYS A 96 29.16 1.06 -6.04
N GLU A 97 30.10 1.90 -6.35
CA GLU A 97 31.03 1.67 -7.43
C GLU A 97 32.35 1.15 -6.88
N TYR A 98 32.89 0.14 -7.54
CA TYR A 98 34.25 -0.35 -7.26
C TYR A 98 35.20 0.41 -8.16
N THR A 99 35.95 1.35 -7.58
CA THR A 99 36.89 2.17 -8.33
C THR A 99 38.08 1.37 -8.85
N GLU A 100 38.77 1.91 -9.86
CA GLU A 100 39.99 1.32 -10.41
C GLU A 100 41.11 1.13 -9.36
N ALA A 101 41.08 1.85 -8.25
CA ALA A 101 42.00 1.71 -7.12
C ALA A 101 41.63 0.56 -6.18
N GLY A 102 40.51 -0.15 -6.40
CA GLY A 102 40.08 -1.26 -5.54
C GLY A 102 39.36 -0.81 -4.27
N GLU A 103 38.98 0.44 -4.16
CA GLU A 103 38.18 0.98 -3.07
C GLU A 103 36.74 1.15 -3.50
N TRP A 104 35.79 0.90 -2.56
CA TRP A 104 34.39 1.14 -2.78
C TRP A 104 34.08 2.61 -2.58
N GLU A 105 33.56 3.27 -3.60
CA GLU A 105 32.94 4.59 -3.48
C GLU A 105 31.43 4.44 -3.28
N LEU A 106 30.92 5.32 -2.43
CA LEU A 106 29.49 5.45 -2.19
C LEU A 106 29.04 6.75 -2.85
N GLU A 107 28.44 6.65 -4.03
CA GLU A 107 27.79 7.77 -4.66
C GLU A 107 26.33 7.87 -4.17
N VAL A 108 25.96 9.03 -3.68
CA VAL A 108 24.62 9.30 -3.18
C VAL A 108 23.91 10.22 -4.17
N GLU A 109 23.11 9.64 -5.02
CA GLU A 109 22.18 10.39 -5.84
C GLU A 109 20.87 10.69 -5.10
N LYS A 110 20.01 11.52 -5.67
CA LYS A 110 18.68 11.78 -5.13
C LYS A 110 17.88 10.48 -5.13
N GLY A 111 17.48 10.03 -3.93
CA GLY A 111 16.70 8.83 -3.76
C GLY A 111 15.31 8.93 -4.38
N GLY A 112 14.77 7.80 -4.72
CA GLY A 112 13.43 7.60 -5.26
C GLY A 112 13.40 6.40 -6.17
N GLU A 113 12.22 6.10 -6.71
CA GLU A 113 11.98 4.94 -7.53
C GLU A 113 11.10 5.31 -8.72
N VAL A 114 11.28 4.62 -9.84
CA VAL A 114 10.32 4.58 -10.95
C VAL A 114 9.81 3.15 -11.06
N ALA A 115 8.54 2.96 -10.77
CA ALA A 115 7.90 1.65 -10.78
C ALA A 115 6.83 1.57 -11.89
N LEU A 116 6.77 0.43 -12.55
CA LEU A 116 5.63 0.05 -13.37
C LEU A 116 4.64 -0.67 -12.46
N GLU A 117 3.68 0.07 -11.87
CA GLU A 117 2.72 -0.53 -10.94
C GLU A 117 1.70 -1.42 -11.64
N GLN A 118 1.29 -1.03 -12.84
CA GLN A 118 0.38 -1.84 -13.65
C GLN A 118 0.78 -1.83 -15.12
N PHE A 119 0.68 -3.01 -15.72
CA PHE A 119 0.68 -3.19 -17.18
C PHE A 119 -0.09 -4.46 -17.51
N TRP A 120 -1.30 -4.30 -18.02
CA TRP A 120 -2.14 -5.45 -18.29
C TRP A 120 -2.99 -5.29 -19.54
N ILE A 121 -3.39 -6.44 -20.09
CA ILE A 121 -4.38 -6.56 -21.16
C ILE A 121 -5.58 -7.33 -20.59
N GLN A 122 -6.77 -6.84 -20.89
CA GLN A 122 -8.03 -7.44 -20.45
C GLN A 122 -8.89 -7.83 -21.64
N LYS A 123 -9.57 -8.99 -21.50
CA LYS A 123 -10.70 -9.38 -22.32
C LYS A 123 -11.97 -9.43 -21.46
N SER A 124 -12.93 -8.61 -21.82
CA SER A 124 -14.28 -8.64 -21.25
C SER A 124 -15.19 -9.50 -22.12
N PHE A 125 -15.78 -10.53 -21.53
CA PHE A 125 -16.74 -11.43 -22.20
C PHE A 125 -18.19 -11.06 -21.82
N ALA A 126 -18.39 -10.73 -20.54
CA ALA A 126 -19.65 -10.28 -19.96
C ALA A 126 -19.35 -9.44 -18.70
N PRO A 127 -20.31 -8.69 -18.15
CA PRO A 127 -20.14 -7.99 -16.87
C PRO A 127 -19.71 -8.93 -15.73
N GLN A 128 -20.15 -10.18 -15.78
CA GLN A 128 -19.84 -11.21 -14.80
C GLN A 128 -18.52 -11.94 -15.06
N PHE A 129 -17.92 -11.81 -16.25
CA PHE A 129 -16.74 -12.58 -16.60
C PHE A 129 -15.74 -11.78 -17.43
N ASN A 130 -14.64 -11.42 -16.81
CA ASN A 130 -13.53 -10.70 -17.39
C ASN A 130 -12.23 -11.43 -17.04
N VAL A 131 -11.31 -11.47 -17.98
CA VAL A 131 -9.95 -12.02 -17.79
C VAL A 131 -8.96 -10.91 -17.99
N ARG A 132 -8.03 -10.77 -17.04
CA ARG A 132 -6.95 -9.79 -17.08
C ARG A 132 -5.61 -10.52 -16.95
N LEU A 133 -4.63 -10.17 -17.77
CA LEU A 133 -3.31 -10.77 -17.80
C LEU A 133 -2.25 -9.68 -17.81
N GLY A 134 -1.24 -9.80 -16.99
CA GLY A 134 -0.11 -8.89 -16.93
C GLY A 134 0.36 -8.59 -15.51
N HIS A 135 0.88 -7.40 -15.29
CA HIS A 135 1.25 -6.88 -13.98
C HIS A 135 0.06 -6.12 -13.40
N LEU A 136 -0.43 -6.58 -12.26
CA LEU A 136 -1.77 -6.26 -11.75
C LEU A 136 -1.69 -5.86 -10.29
N VAL A 137 -2.55 -4.95 -9.85
CA VAL A 137 -2.77 -4.72 -8.41
C VAL A 137 -3.36 -5.98 -7.79
N VAL A 138 -2.74 -6.46 -6.72
CA VAL A 138 -3.22 -7.61 -5.95
C VAL A 138 -4.38 -7.17 -5.07
N PRO A 139 -5.58 -7.78 -5.18
CA PRO A 139 -6.80 -7.24 -4.59
C PRO A 139 -6.95 -7.52 -3.08
N VAL A 140 -5.87 -7.38 -2.30
CA VAL A 140 -5.86 -7.61 -0.84
C VAL A 140 -5.71 -6.30 -0.10
N GLY A 141 -6.55 -6.06 0.90
CA GLY A 141 -6.60 -4.84 1.68
C GLY A 141 -7.44 -3.73 1.05
N GLY A 142 -7.85 -2.78 1.88
CA GLY A 142 -8.66 -1.63 1.48
C GLY A 142 -7.81 -0.54 0.86
N LEU A 143 -6.67 -0.26 1.47
CA LEU A 143 -5.72 0.75 1.01
C LEU A 143 -5.12 0.37 -0.33
N ASN A 144 -4.67 -0.87 -0.51
CA ASN A 144 -4.08 -1.31 -1.77
C ASN A 144 -5.03 -1.16 -2.98
N ASN A 145 -6.33 -1.28 -2.75
CA ASN A 145 -7.35 -1.09 -3.78
C ASN A 145 -7.85 0.36 -3.93
N ALA A 146 -7.40 1.28 -3.07
CA ALA A 146 -7.81 2.68 -3.04
C ALA A 146 -6.68 3.55 -2.45
N HIS A 147 -5.47 3.38 -2.98
CA HIS A 147 -4.24 3.97 -2.46
C HIS A 147 -3.99 5.41 -2.92
N GLU A 148 -4.80 5.91 -3.82
CA GLU A 148 -4.67 7.26 -4.33
C GLU A 148 -5.02 8.31 -3.26
N PRO A 149 -4.37 9.48 -3.26
CA PRO A 149 -4.36 10.40 -2.12
C PRO A 149 -5.70 11.07 -1.79
N LEU A 150 -6.70 11.03 -2.68
CA LEU A 150 -8.03 11.53 -2.38
C LEU A 150 -8.95 10.47 -1.73
N ASN A 151 -8.49 9.23 -1.65
CA ASN A 151 -9.24 8.13 -1.05
C ASN A 151 -9.06 7.99 0.47
N TYR A 152 -8.21 8.81 1.09
CA TYR A 152 -8.01 8.90 2.54
C TYR A 152 -7.83 10.36 2.95
N PHE A 153 -8.07 10.66 4.24
CA PHE A 153 -7.98 12.04 4.76
C PHE A 153 -6.58 12.45 5.19
N THR A 154 -5.78 11.53 5.70
CA THR A 154 -4.40 11.80 6.14
C THR A 154 -3.53 12.35 5.02
N VAL A 155 -2.46 13.08 5.36
CA VAL A 155 -1.52 13.61 4.36
C VAL A 155 -0.78 12.46 3.68
N TYR A 156 -0.27 11.50 4.44
CA TYR A 156 0.29 10.25 3.93
C TYR A 156 -0.72 9.11 4.01
N ARG A 157 -0.44 8.01 3.32
CA ARG A 157 -1.23 6.76 3.39
C ARG A 157 -1.45 6.33 4.85
N PRO A 158 -2.62 5.79 5.21
CA PRO A 158 -2.88 5.15 6.51
C PRO A 158 -1.81 4.15 6.89
N GLU A 159 -1.31 4.21 8.13
CA GLU A 159 -0.09 3.51 8.51
C GLU A 159 -0.29 2.01 8.77
N GLY A 160 -1.40 1.62 9.41
CA GLY A 160 -1.55 0.27 9.90
C GLY A 160 -1.52 -0.77 8.78
N GLU A 161 -2.44 -0.69 7.83
CA GLU A 161 -2.47 -1.57 6.66
C GLU A 161 -1.19 -1.44 5.83
N TYR A 162 -0.75 -0.19 5.58
CA TYR A 162 0.48 0.10 4.84
C TYR A 162 1.74 -0.51 5.46
N THR A 163 1.75 -0.73 6.78
CA THR A 163 2.89 -1.31 7.48
C THR A 163 2.96 -2.83 7.29
N ILE A 164 1.83 -3.54 7.42
CA ILE A 164 1.85 -5.01 7.48
C ILE A 164 1.58 -5.71 6.15
N LEU A 165 0.85 -5.05 5.24
CA LEU A 165 0.57 -5.57 3.90
C LEU A 165 1.42 -4.84 2.86
N PRO A 166 1.78 -5.51 1.75
CA PRO A 166 2.34 -4.81 0.60
C PRO A 166 1.36 -3.72 0.12
N SER A 167 1.86 -2.50 -0.11
CA SER A 167 1.07 -1.36 -0.59
C SER A 167 2.01 -0.30 -1.19
N THR A 168 1.96 -0.02 -2.50
CA THR A 168 1.05 -0.69 -3.45
C THR A 168 1.52 -2.11 -3.78
N TRP A 169 0.67 -3.07 -3.61
CA TRP A 169 0.98 -4.44 -3.97
C TRP A 169 0.53 -4.73 -5.40
N HIS A 170 1.48 -4.90 -6.27
CA HIS A 170 1.27 -5.33 -7.64
C HIS A 170 2.15 -6.55 -7.95
N ASP A 171 1.69 -7.44 -8.81
CA ASP A 171 2.42 -8.64 -9.19
C ASP A 171 1.99 -9.13 -10.58
N THR A 172 2.83 -9.92 -11.21
CA THR A 172 2.53 -10.50 -12.53
C THR A 172 1.69 -11.76 -12.37
N GLY A 173 0.58 -11.81 -13.11
CA GLY A 173 -0.35 -12.92 -13.00
C GLY A 173 -1.57 -12.85 -13.90
N ILE A 174 -2.57 -13.63 -13.52
CA ILE A 174 -3.86 -13.75 -14.21
C ILE A 174 -4.97 -13.46 -13.19
N SER A 175 -5.87 -12.53 -13.54
CA SER A 175 -7.07 -12.20 -12.77
C SER A 175 -8.32 -12.63 -13.53
N LEU A 176 -9.26 -13.23 -12.79
CA LEU A 176 -10.64 -13.44 -13.19
C LEU A 176 -11.51 -12.58 -12.30
N TRP A 177 -12.30 -11.69 -12.88
CA TRP A 177 -13.17 -10.81 -12.10
C TRP A 177 -14.52 -10.57 -12.76
N GLY A 178 -15.50 -10.16 -11.97
CA GLY A 178 -16.81 -9.84 -12.47
C GLY A 178 -17.70 -9.13 -11.48
N ARG A 179 -18.88 -8.74 -11.98
CA ARG A 179 -19.96 -8.10 -11.21
C ARG A 179 -21.28 -8.80 -11.43
N ALA A 180 -22.02 -9.03 -10.35
CA ALA A 180 -23.35 -9.62 -10.39
C ALA A 180 -24.24 -8.94 -9.33
N GLY A 181 -25.18 -8.11 -9.74
CA GLY A 181 -26.01 -7.33 -8.84
C GLY A 181 -25.18 -6.40 -7.96
N ALA A 182 -25.34 -6.53 -6.64
CA ALA A 182 -24.60 -5.76 -5.64
C ALA A 182 -23.19 -6.30 -5.34
N TRP A 183 -22.74 -7.31 -6.05
CA TRP A 183 -21.47 -7.98 -5.78
C TRP A 183 -20.45 -7.74 -6.88
N ARG A 184 -19.18 -7.51 -6.48
CA ARG A 184 -17.99 -7.62 -7.31
C ARG A 184 -17.08 -8.67 -6.71
N TYR A 185 -16.46 -9.47 -7.54
CA TYR A 185 -15.52 -10.50 -7.11
C TYR A 185 -14.31 -10.52 -8.03
N GLU A 186 -13.18 -10.91 -7.47
CA GLU A 186 -11.92 -11.07 -8.19
C GLU A 186 -11.11 -12.19 -7.56
N VAL A 187 -10.50 -13.04 -8.38
CA VAL A 187 -9.49 -14.02 -7.98
C VAL A 187 -8.27 -13.84 -8.85
N LEU A 188 -7.11 -13.89 -8.23
CA LEU A 188 -5.83 -13.61 -8.87
C LEU A 188 -4.83 -14.72 -8.54
N VAL A 189 -4.11 -15.18 -9.55
CA VAL A 189 -2.97 -16.11 -9.43
C VAL A 189 -1.72 -15.35 -9.84
N ILE A 190 -0.72 -15.30 -8.95
CA ILE A 190 0.50 -14.49 -9.07
C ILE A 190 1.76 -15.30 -8.75
N ALA A 191 2.93 -14.70 -8.95
CA ALA A 191 4.21 -15.30 -8.58
C ALA A 191 4.32 -15.61 -7.08
N GLY A 192 3.75 -14.77 -6.22
CA GLY A 192 3.73 -14.95 -4.78
C GLY A 192 4.85 -14.19 -4.05
N LEU A 193 4.77 -14.18 -2.72
CA LEU A 193 5.71 -13.45 -1.85
C LEU A 193 7.01 -14.24 -1.63
N ASP A 194 8.11 -13.50 -1.40
CA ASP A 194 9.42 -14.05 -0.99
C ASP A 194 9.61 -13.89 0.53
N ALA A 195 9.68 -15.00 1.26
CA ALA A 195 9.80 -14.98 2.72
C ALA A 195 11.16 -14.45 3.22
N PHE A 196 12.19 -14.41 2.40
CA PHE A 196 13.48 -13.82 2.81
C PHE A 196 13.41 -12.29 2.89
N MET A 197 12.44 -11.68 2.25
CA MET A 197 12.19 -10.25 2.32
C MET A 197 11.26 -9.83 3.47
N TYR A 198 10.67 -10.79 4.20
CA TYR A 198 9.86 -10.48 5.39
C TYR A 198 10.73 -9.91 6.50
N ASP A 199 10.20 -8.99 7.29
CA ASP A 199 10.97 -8.38 8.38
C ASP A 199 10.08 -8.01 9.58
N ARG A 200 10.72 -7.61 10.68
CA ARG A 200 10.06 -7.26 11.93
C ARG A 200 9.23 -5.98 11.82
N ASP A 201 9.73 -5.00 11.06
CA ASP A 201 9.18 -3.65 11.08
C ASP A 201 8.01 -3.49 10.09
N SER A 202 7.92 -4.41 9.11
CA SER A 202 6.92 -4.35 8.04
C SER A 202 6.31 -5.72 7.67
N PHE A 203 6.47 -6.72 8.56
CA PHE A 203 5.92 -8.06 8.40
C PHE A 203 6.24 -8.67 7.02
N VAL A 204 5.23 -8.86 6.15
CA VAL A 204 5.40 -9.48 4.81
C VAL A 204 5.53 -8.46 3.68
N LYS A 205 5.42 -7.16 3.97
CA LYS A 205 5.29 -6.10 2.97
C LYS A 205 6.37 -6.17 1.89
N HIS A 206 7.62 -6.27 2.27
CA HIS A 206 8.73 -6.29 1.33
C HIS A 206 8.82 -7.60 0.52
N GLY A 207 8.14 -8.66 0.93
CA GLY A 207 8.07 -9.92 0.18
C GLY A 207 7.39 -9.81 -1.19
N ALA A 208 6.67 -8.71 -1.44
CA ALA A 208 6.13 -8.40 -2.75
C ALA A 208 7.20 -7.99 -3.77
N GLY A 209 8.33 -7.45 -3.31
CA GLY A 209 9.46 -7.09 -4.16
C GLY A 209 10.28 -8.30 -4.63
N SER A 210 11.32 -8.00 -5.40
CA SER A 210 12.36 -8.95 -5.78
C SER A 210 13.70 -8.22 -5.80
N PRO A 211 14.78 -8.84 -5.31
CA PRO A 211 16.14 -8.29 -5.46
C PRO A 211 16.75 -8.59 -6.84
N TYR A 212 15.97 -9.17 -7.75
CA TYR A 212 16.39 -9.55 -9.10
C TYR A 212 15.52 -8.85 -10.15
N GLU A 213 15.98 -8.91 -11.40
CA GLU A 213 15.25 -8.43 -12.58
C GLU A 213 13.94 -9.18 -12.85
N PHE A 214 13.74 -10.29 -12.17
CA PHE A 214 12.57 -11.16 -12.27
C PHE A 214 12.08 -11.55 -10.88
N LYS A 215 10.85 -12.03 -10.82
CA LYS A 215 10.30 -12.60 -9.60
C LYS A 215 10.34 -14.13 -9.66
N VAL A 216 10.82 -14.74 -8.58
CA VAL A 216 10.83 -16.22 -8.45
C VAL A 216 9.40 -16.69 -8.27
N ALA A 217 8.96 -17.62 -9.10
CA ALA A 217 7.60 -18.17 -9.13
C ALA A 217 7.58 -19.70 -9.02
N ASN A 218 8.36 -20.26 -8.12
CA ASN A 218 8.39 -21.72 -7.90
C ASN A 218 7.08 -22.23 -7.30
N LYS A 219 6.41 -21.40 -6.49
CA LYS A 219 5.05 -21.64 -5.98
C LYS A 219 4.22 -20.39 -6.21
N LEU A 220 3.05 -20.61 -6.81
CA LEU A 220 2.14 -19.52 -7.09
C LEU A 220 1.43 -19.05 -5.81
N GLY A 221 1.17 -17.75 -5.75
CA GLY A 221 0.32 -17.12 -4.77
C GLY A 221 -1.10 -16.97 -5.29
N PHE A 222 -2.07 -17.01 -4.38
CA PHE A 222 -3.50 -16.89 -4.67
C PHE A 222 -4.08 -15.76 -3.86
N ALA A 223 -4.72 -14.80 -4.52
CA ALA A 223 -5.44 -13.73 -3.89
C ALA A 223 -6.91 -13.74 -4.33
N ALA A 224 -7.79 -13.32 -3.43
CA ALA A 224 -9.21 -13.19 -3.73
C ALA A 224 -9.80 -11.99 -3.00
N ARG A 225 -10.80 -11.35 -3.62
CA ARG A 225 -11.58 -10.26 -3.04
C ARG A 225 -13.05 -10.37 -3.43
N ILE A 226 -13.91 -10.04 -2.50
CA ILE A 226 -15.33 -9.86 -2.73
C ILE A 226 -15.77 -8.52 -2.15
N ASP A 227 -16.45 -7.70 -2.95
CA ASP A 227 -17.06 -6.46 -2.54
C ASP A 227 -18.58 -6.59 -2.59
N CYS A 228 -19.27 -6.07 -1.58
CA CYS A 228 -20.71 -5.96 -1.52
C CYS A 228 -21.12 -4.48 -1.45
N PHE A 229 -22.07 -4.08 -2.26
CA PHE A 229 -22.69 -2.75 -2.29
C PHE A 229 -24.15 -2.85 -1.87
N PRO A 230 -24.43 -3.06 -0.55
CA PRO A 230 -25.78 -3.37 -0.07
C PRO A 230 -26.75 -2.21 -0.22
N VAL A 231 -26.25 -0.99 -0.14
CA VAL A 231 -26.98 0.26 -0.35
C VAL A 231 -26.08 1.24 -1.09
N GLN A 232 -26.68 2.31 -1.62
CA GLN A 232 -25.92 3.38 -2.26
C GLN A 232 -24.86 3.93 -1.29
N ASP A 233 -23.69 4.26 -1.83
CA ASP A 233 -22.57 4.88 -1.13
C ASP A 233 -21.87 4.01 -0.04
N LEU A 234 -22.32 2.76 0.18
CA LEU A 234 -21.69 1.82 1.10
C LEU A 234 -21.06 0.64 0.35
N ARG A 235 -19.77 0.42 0.57
CA ARG A 235 -19.05 -0.78 0.16
C ARG A 235 -18.57 -1.52 1.40
N LEU A 236 -18.76 -2.83 1.41
CA LEU A 236 -18.18 -3.78 2.36
C LEU A 236 -17.32 -4.75 1.58
N SER A 237 -16.13 -5.06 2.07
CA SER A 237 -15.17 -5.88 1.32
C SER A 237 -14.48 -6.89 2.22
N LEU A 238 -14.24 -8.07 1.68
CA LEU A 238 -13.41 -9.11 2.29
C LEU A 238 -12.39 -9.56 1.26
N SER A 239 -11.13 -9.66 1.65
CA SER A 239 -10.05 -10.12 0.78
C SER A 239 -9.02 -10.96 1.52
N GLY A 240 -8.24 -11.73 0.80
CA GLY A 240 -7.20 -12.56 1.39
C GLY A 240 -6.19 -13.06 0.37
N TYR A 241 -5.07 -13.54 0.90
CA TYR A 241 -3.97 -14.13 0.15
C TYR A 241 -3.48 -15.40 0.81
N TYR A 242 -3.03 -16.34 0.00
CA TYR A 242 -2.29 -17.53 0.40
C TYR A 242 -1.12 -17.81 -0.54
N GLY A 243 0.06 -18.13 0.04
CA GLY A 243 1.24 -18.55 -0.71
C GLY A 243 2.25 -19.31 0.15
N GLN A 244 3.33 -19.80 -0.47
CA GLN A 244 4.45 -20.49 0.18
C GLN A 244 5.73 -19.70 -0.07
N GLY A 245 6.01 -18.72 0.79
CA GLY A 245 7.07 -17.74 0.58
C GLY A 245 8.48 -18.31 0.55
N MET A 246 8.79 -19.37 1.31
CA MET A 246 10.13 -19.99 1.33
C MET A 246 10.52 -20.63 -0.01
N HIS A 247 9.54 -21.11 -0.78
CA HIS A 247 9.80 -21.69 -2.10
C HIS A 247 10.08 -20.66 -3.19
N ASN A 248 9.76 -19.39 -2.93
CA ASN A 248 10.01 -18.28 -3.83
C ASN A 248 11.27 -17.48 -3.46
N SER A 249 11.97 -17.90 -2.41
CA SER A 249 13.24 -17.29 -2.02
C SER A 249 14.36 -17.78 -2.92
N TYR A 250 15.32 -16.89 -3.21
CA TYR A 250 16.50 -17.19 -3.99
C TYR A 250 17.76 -17.08 -3.10
N PRO A 251 18.76 -17.93 -3.27
CA PRO A 251 18.88 -19.02 -4.22
C PRO A 251 17.97 -20.21 -3.86
N ASN A 252 17.34 -20.79 -4.88
CA ASN A 252 16.34 -21.85 -4.71
C ASN A 252 16.92 -23.20 -4.23
N ASP A 253 18.21 -23.39 -4.27
CA ASP A 253 18.88 -24.57 -3.69
C ASP A 253 18.78 -24.60 -2.16
N MET A 254 18.52 -23.47 -1.51
CA MET A 254 18.28 -23.41 -0.07
C MET A 254 17.10 -24.27 0.37
N TRP A 255 16.02 -24.33 -0.42
CA TRP A 255 14.85 -25.16 -0.10
C TRP A 255 14.94 -26.57 -0.67
N ASN A 256 15.77 -26.83 -1.70
CA ASN A 256 16.03 -28.14 -2.25
C ASN A 256 16.94 -29.03 -1.37
N THR A 257 17.60 -28.47 -0.39
CA THR A 257 18.56 -29.14 0.49
C THR A 257 18.05 -29.19 1.93
N ARG A 258 18.76 -28.53 2.85
CA ARG A 258 18.48 -28.55 4.29
C ARG A 258 17.11 -28.00 4.67
N TYR A 259 16.57 -27.08 3.89
CA TYR A 259 15.31 -26.38 4.18
C TYR A 259 14.15 -26.76 3.27
N ALA A 260 14.27 -27.91 2.60
CA ALA A 260 13.24 -28.39 1.65
C ALA A 260 11.84 -28.53 2.26
N ASP A 261 11.77 -28.87 3.56
CA ASP A 261 10.51 -29.05 4.28
C ASP A 261 9.91 -27.73 4.82
N ILE A 262 10.68 -26.63 4.80
CA ILE A 262 10.25 -25.33 5.29
C ILE A 262 9.51 -24.62 4.16
N LYS A 263 8.22 -24.46 4.31
CA LYS A 263 7.34 -23.90 3.27
C LYS A 263 7.07 -22.41 3.45
N GLY A 264 7.02 -21.93 4.68
CA GLY A 264 6.71 -20.55 4.99
C GLY A 264 5.31 -20.19 4.45
N HIS A 265 4.27 -20.97 4.87
CA HIS A 265 2.89 -20.68 4.49
C HIS A 265 2.53 -19.29 4.99
N THR A 266 2.14 -18.42 4.07
CA THR A 266 1.71 -17.06 4.34
C THR A 266 0.23 -16.92 4.06
N LEU A 267 -0.53 -16.50 5.07
CA LEU A 267 -1.95 -16.23 5.00
C LEU A 267 -2.18 -14.76 5.37
N LEU A 268 -2.91 -14.04 4.54
CA LEU A 268 -3.36 -12.68 4.83
C LEU A 268 -4.87 -12.63 4.70
N GLY A 269 -5.52 -11.93 5.61
CA GLY A 269 -6.94 -11.65 5.59
C GLY A 269 -7.20 -10.17 5.86
N ALA A 270 -8.07 -9.55 5.10
CA ALA A 270 -8.42 -8.15 5.24
C ALA A 270 -9.92 -7.93 5.06
N PHE A 271 -10.50 -7.20 5.98
CA PHE A 271 -11.83 -6.63 5.87
C PHE A 271 -11.72 -5.13 5.73
N ASP A 272 -12.46 -4.52 4.81
CA ASP A 272 -12.54 -3.07 4.69
C ASP A 272 -13.97 -2.61 4.35
N PHE A 273 -14.28 -1.39 4.75
CA PHE A 273 -15.52 -0.75 4.37
C PHE A 273 -15.30 0.72 4.04
N ALA A 274 -16.17 1.25 3.20
CA ALA A 274 -16.22 2.67 2.89
C ALA A 274 -17.68 3.11 2.71
N TYR A 275 -18.05 4.16 3.44
CA TYR A 275 -19.30 4.89 3.25
C TYR A 275 -18.98 6.33 2.85
N THR A 276 -19.50 6.78 1.71
CA THR A 276 -19.27 8.13 1.19
C THR A 276 -20.61 8.83 0.96
N GLY A 277 -21.15 9.38 2.04
CA GLY A 277 -22.40 10.15 1.98
C GLY A 277 -22.22 11.57 1.48
N THR A 278 -23.30 12.32 1.46
CA THR A 278 -23.32 13.71 0.95
C THR A 278 -22.47 14.65 1.81
N SER A 279 -22.57 14.51 3.14
CA SER A 279 -21.95 15.40 4.11
C SER A 279 -20.84 14.74 4.92
N PHE A 280 -20.84 13.40 5.01
CA PHE A 280 -19.82 12.72 5.79
C PHE A 280 -19.33 11.44 5.10
N THR A 281 -18.09 11.09 5.39
CA THR A 281 -17.43 9.90 4.88
C THR A 281 -16.86 9.13 6.07
N VAL A 282 -17.06 7.81 6.09
CA VAL A 282 -16.43 6.90 7.07
C VAL A 282 -15.79 5.74 6.34
N ARG A 283 -14.56 5.40 6.72
CA ARG A 283 -13.83 4.25 6.18
C ARG A 283 -13.13 3.51 7.31
N GLY A 284 -12.94 2.22 7.13
CA GLY A 284 -12.20 1.42 8.10
C GLY A 284 -11.70 0.12 7.51
N ASN A 285 -10.73 -0.46 8.21
CA ASN A 285 -10.09 -1.71 7.85
C ASN A 285 -9.78 -2.54 9.10
N ALA A 286 -9.67 -3.85 8.91
CA ALA A 286 -9.12 -4.79 9.88
C ALA A 286 -8.37 -5.88 9.12
N ASP A 287 -7.07 -6.01 9.40
CA ASP A 287 -6.14 -6.81 8.65
C ASP A 287 -5.41 -7.75 9.59
N TRP A 288 -5.15 -8.95 9.11
CA TRP A 288 -4.42 -9.96 9.84
C TRP A 288 -3.52 -10.76 8.91
N GLY A 289 -2.33 -11.09 9.42
CA GLY A 289 -1.35 -11.91 8.73
C GLY A 289 -0.82 -13.04 9.61
N PHE A 290 -0.50 -14.15 8.96
CA PHE A 290 0.11 -15.32 9.56
C PHE A 290 1.21 -15.88 8.67
N VAL A 291 2.37 -16.23 9.27
CA VAL A 291 3.49 -16.90 8.61
C VAL A 291 3.85 -18.15 9.40
N SER A 292 3.76 -19.33 8.75
CA SER A 292 4.30 -20.54 9.35
C SER A 292 5.83 -20.51 9.33
N ASP A 293 6.45 -21.28 10.23
CA ASP A 293 7.92 -21.42 10.28
C ASP A 293 8.70 -20.10 10.50
N ALA A 294 8.04 -19.06 11.04
CA ALA A 294 8.59 -17.71 11.19
C ALA A 294 9.95 -17.69 11.93
N THR A 295 10.08 -18.50 12.99
CA THR A 295 11.34 -18.70 13.73
C THR A 295 12.44 -19.27 12.86
N THR A 296 12.13 -20.28 12.06
CA THR A 296 13.10 -20.91 11.15
C THR A 296 13.52 -19.97 10.04
N ILE A 297 12.56 -19.29 9.40
CA ILE A 297 12.81 -18.26 8.38
C ILE A 297 13.73 -17.19 8.93
N SER A 298 13.46 -16.67 10.13
CA SER A 298 14.26 -15.66 10.81
C SER A 298 15.68 -16.13 11.08
N THR A 299 15.86 -17.40 11.49
CA THR A 299 17.15 -18.00 11.77
C THR A 299 17.96 -18.19 10.48
N VAL A 300 17.35 -18.68 9.42
CA VAL A 300 18.00 -18.86 8.12
C VAL A 300 18.49 -17.51 7.60
N LYS A 301 17.66 -16.50 7.57
CA LYS A 301 17.99 -15.14 7.12
C LYS A 301 19.18 -14.56 7.89
N ARG A 302 19.17 -14.68 9.22
CA ARG A 302 20.24 -14.16 10.09
C ARG A 302 21.59 -14.80 9.77
N ASN A 303 21.59 -16.06 9.40
CA ASN A 303 22.80 -16.86 9.15
C ASN A 303 23.33 -16.76 7.71
N LEU A 304 22.58 -16.14 6.79
CA LEU A 304 23.08 -15.89 5.45
C LEU A 304 24.25 -14.90 5.47
N SER A 305 25.25 -15.13 4.60
CA SER A 305 26.33 -14.17 4.40
C SER A 305 25.80 -12.84 3.87
N SER A 306 26.50 -11.74 4.14
CA SER A 306 26.11 -10.42 3.67
C SER A 306 26.04 -10.31 2.14
N ASN A 307 26.87 -11.09 1.44
CA ASN A 307 26.88 -11.13 -0.02
C ASN A 307 25.67 -11.88 -0.63
N ASN A 308 25.09 -12.80 0.16
CA ASN A 308 23.95 -13.62 -0.29
C ASN A 308 22.62 -13.16 0.30
N ALA A 309 22.63 -12.10 1.10
CA ALA A 309 21.43 -11.58 1.75
C ALA A 309 21.29 -10.07 1.49
N PRO A 310 20.74 -9.68 0.34
CA PRO A 310 20.40 -8.27 0.08
C PRO A 310 19.24 -7.80 0.96
N TYR A 311 18.75 -8.65 1.85
CA TYR A 311 17.57 -8.43 2.67
C TYR A 311 17.92 -7.98 4.08
N ARG A 312 16.95 -7.36 4.74
CA ARG A 312 17.05 -7.07 6.17
C ARG A 312 17.09 -8.38 6.95
N LYS A 313 18.08 -8.50 7.85
CA LYS A 313 18.29 -9.70 8.67
C LYS A 313 17.44 -9.72 9.96
N THR A 314 16.52 -8.79 10.12
CA THR A 314 15.58 -8.76 11.24
C THR A 314 14.63 -9.95 11.18
N PRO A 315 14.17 -10.47 12.32
CA PRO A 315 13.21 -11.57 12.33
C PRO A 315 11.87 -11.16 11.74
N VAL A 316 11.03 -12.12 11.38
CA VAL A 316 9.63 -11.92 11.07
C VAL A 316 8.76 -12.49 12.19
N GLY A 317 7.67 -11.82 12.54
CA GLY A 317 6.67 -12.31 13.48
C GLY A 317 5.89 -13.50 12.90
N ARG A 318 5.33 -14.32 13.78
CA ARG A 318 4.37 -15.36 13.37
C ARG A 318 3.08 -14.76 12.88
N ASN A 319 2.64 -13.69 13.53
CA ASN A 319 1.46 -12.93 13.15
C ASN A 319 1.77 -11.44 13.06
N ALA A 320 0.87 -10.72 12.42
CA ALA A 320 0.76 -9.27 12.47
C ALA A 320 -0.72 -8.89 12.37
N CYS A 321 -1.09 -7.72 12.86
CA CYS A 321 -2.45 -7.22 12.72
C CYS A 321 -2.47 -5.69 12.58
N ALA A 322 -3.53 -5.19 11.94
CA ALA A 322 -3.82 -3.77 11.87
C ALA A 322 -5.33 -3.56 11.87
N ALA A 323 -5.76 -2.46 12.45
CA ALA A 323 -7.14 -1.99 12.37
C ALA A 323 -7.17 -0.48 12.36
N GLY A 324 -8.04 0.11 11.56
CA GLY A 324 -8.17 1.54 11.46
C GLY A 324 -9.59 1.99 11.15
N ILE A 325 -9.91 3.18 11.58
CA ILE A 325 -11.17 3.86 11.25
C ILE A 325 -10.91 5.34 11.05
N GLU A 326 -11.45 5.92 10.00
CA GLU A 326 -11.46 7.36 9.79
C GLU A 326 -12.86 7.87 9.50
N ALA A 327 -13.14 9.08 9.94
CA ALA A 327 -14.38 9.77 9.66
C ALA A 327 -14.12 11.25 9.37
N GLY A 328 -14.79 11.79 8.37
CA GLY A 328 -14.72 13.21 8.00
C GLY A 328 -16.11 13.77 7.74
N TYR A 329 -16.35 14.99 8.25
CA TYR A 329 -17.57 15.74 8.04
C TYR A 329 -17.32 17.01 7.23
N ASP A 330 -18.08 17.22 6.16
CA ASP A 330 -18.00 18.42 5.32
C ASP A 330 -18.63 19.63 6.04
N LEU A 331 -17.77 20.48 6.61
CA LEU A 331 -18.21 21.71 7.33
C LEU A 331 -18.98 22.68 6.44
N LEU A 332 -18.70 22.71 5.13
CA LEU A 332 -19.44 23.57 4.20
C LEU A 332 -20.89 23.15 4.05
N HIS A 333 -21.24 21.94 4.40
CA HIS A 333 -22.63 21.48 4.42
C HIS A 333 -23.51 22.25 5.43
N LEU A 334 -22.89 22.81 6.46
CA LEU A 334 -23.57 23.64 7.47
C LEU A 334 -23.94 25.04 6.93
N PHE A 335 -23.34 25.48 5.82
CA PHE A 335 -23.50 26.80 5.25
C PHE A 335 -23.97 26.75 3.79
N PRO A 336 -25.24 26.37 3.52
CA PRO A 336 -25.73 26.10 2.16
C PRO A 336 -25.84 27.34 1.27
N GLY A 337 -25.85 28.55 1.84
CA GLY A 337 -26.05 29.81 1.10
C GLY A 337 -24.73 30.31 0.46
N GLY A 338 -24.73 30.48 -0.88
CA GLY A 338 -23.58 31.06 -1.60
C GLY A 338 -22.38 30.14 -1.83
N ARG A 339 -22.53 28.88 -1.54
CA ARG A 339 -21.48 27.85 -1.68
C ARG A 339 -21.34 27.40 -3.14
N ASN A 340 -20.10 27.25 -3.61
CA ASN A 340 -19.84 26.43 -4.79
C ASN A 340 -20.10 24.94 -4.42
N PRO A 341 -21.05 24.24 -5.08
CA PRO A 341 -21.44 22.88 -4.72
C PRO A 341 -20.31 21.83 -4.88
N GLU A 342 -19.28 22.15 -5.66
CA GLU A 342 -18.13 21.28 -5.87
C GLU A 342 -17.10 21.35 -4.73
N GLN A 343 -17.11 22.44 -3.95
CA GLN A 343 -16.17 22.61 -2.84
C GLN A 343 -16.59 21.83 -1.60
N LYS A 344 -15.62 21.26 -0.91
CA LYS A 344 -15.77 20.60 0.38
C LYS A 344 -14.67 21.02 1.35
N LEU A 345 -15.01 21.08 2.64
CA LEU A 345 -14.07 21.29 3.73
C LEU A 345 -14.33 20.24 4.80
N TYR A 346 -13.57 19.17 4.75
CA TYR A 346 -13.68 18.11 5.76
C TYR A 346 -12.90 18.45 7.01
N LEU A 347 -13.55 18.34 8.17
CA LEU A 347 -12.90 18.09 9.44
C LEU A 347 -12.87 16.58 9.64
N PHE A 348 -11.69 15.98 9.90
CA PHE A 348 -11.58 14.55 10.04
C PHE A 348 -10.85 14.11 11.29
N GLY A 349 -11.10 12.87 11.68
CA GLY A 349 -10.34 12.12 12.66
C GLY A 349 -10.07 10.71 12.18
N ARG A 350 -8.91 10.17 12.53
CA ARG A 350 -8.51 8.78 12.27
C ARG A 350 -7.89 8.18 13.51
N TYR A 351 -8.22 6.93 13.79
CA TYR A 351 -7.56 6.08 14.78
C TYR A 351 -7.05 4.82 14.09
N GLU A 352 -5.86 4.39 14.45
CA GLU A 352 -5.22 3.16 13.97
C GLU A 352 -4.57 2.42 15.14
N TYR A 353 -4.67 1.11 15.09
CA TYR A 353 -3.87 0.17 15.86
C TYR A 353 -3.16 -0.77 14.91
N TYR A 354 -1.89 -1.04 15.14
CA TYR A 354 -1.16 -2.04 14.38
C TYR A 354 0.04 -2.59 15.15
N ASP A 355 0.31 -3.87 14.90
CA ASP A 355 1.50 -4.55 15.37
C ASP A 355 2.08 -5.39 14.21
N SER A 356 3.28 -5.03 13.79
CA SER A 356 3.96 -5.70 12.68
C SER A 356 4.73 -6.95 13.09
N TYR A 357 4.87 -7.20 14.40
CA TYR A 357 5.64 -8.32 14.93
C TYR A 357 5.00 -8.93 16.16
N ILE A 358 4.17 -9.92 15.97
CA ILE A 358 3.66 -10.77 17.05
C ILE A 358 4.45 -12.09 17.00
N PRO A 359 5.35 -12.34 17.97
CA PRO A 359 6.27 -13.48 17.94
C PRO A 359 5.59 -14.83 18.19
N ASP A 360 6.31 -15.90 17.94
CA ASP A 360 6.02 -17.22 18.51
C ASP A 360 6.44 -17.24 20.00
N ALA A 361 5.89 -18.16 20.77
CA ALA A 361 6.07 -18.23 22.22
C ALA A 361 7.54 -18.25 22.68
N ASP A 362 8.44 -18.79 21.86
CA ASP A 362 9.88 -18.94 22.15
C ASP A 362 10.75 -17.80 21.58
N GLN A 363 10.15 -16.76 21.02
CA GLN A 363 10.86 -15.65 20.40
C GLN A 363 10.78 -14.38 21.23
N PRO A 364 11.83 -13.53 21.24
CA PRO A 364 11.77 -12.24 21.90
C PRO A 364 10.72 -11.34 21.23
N ASP A 365 10.03 -10.59 22.05
CA ASP A 365 9.12 -9.56 21.60
C ASP A 365 9.86 -8.23 21.34
N TYR A 366 9.28 -7.39 20.46
CA TYR A 366 9.76 -6.04 20.15
C TYR A 366 8.62 -5.03 20.31
N PRO A 367 8.31 -4.65 21.57
CA PRO A 367 7.08 -3.90 21.88
C PRO A 367 6.95 -2.53 21.22
N TYR A 368 7.97 -2.02 20.56
CA TYR A 368 7.88 -0.77 19.78
C TYR A 368 7.16 -0.97 18.42
N THR A 369 6.91 -2.22 18.00
CA THR A 369 6.11 -2.52 16.80
C THR A 369 4.61 -2.43 17.07
N ASP A 370 4.21 -2.54 18.33
CA ASP A 370 2.84 -2.35 18.82
C ASP A 370 2.55 -0.84 18.98
N ARG A 371 1.69 -0.31 18.13
CA ARG A 371 1.45 1.13 18.00
C ARG A 371 -0.03 1.47 17.90
N HIS A 372 -0.37 2.57 18.58
CA HIS A 372 -1.63 3.27 18.38
C HIS A 372 -1.36 4.62 17.73
N ARG A 373 -2.14 5.01 16.74
CA ARG A 373 -2.03 6.32 16.10
C ARG A 373 -3.39 7.03 16.11
N ILE A 374 -3.37 8.32 16.46
CA ILE A 374 -4.49 9.23 16.23
C ILE A 374 -4.02 10.30 15.25
N ALA A 375 -4.85 10.59 14.25
CA ALA A 375 -4.67 11.74 13.38
C ALA A 375 -5.95 12.57 13.34
N VAL A 376 -5.80 13.89 13.38
CA VAL A 376 -6.91 14.85 13.25
C VAL A 376 -6.49 15.98 12.33
N GLY A 377 -7.41 16.49 11.52
CA GLY A 377 -7.03 17.53 10.57
C GLY A 377 -8.18 18.03 9.72
N VAL A 378 -7.80 18.81 8.71
CA VAL A 378 -8.74 19.39 7.75
C VAL A 378 -8.27 19.13 6.33
N ASN A 379 -9.24 18.83 5.45
CA ASN A 379 -9.03 18.70 4.01
C ASN A 379 -9.96 19.66 3.28
N TRP A 380 -9.38 20.64 2.62
CA TRP A 380 -10.13 21.53 1.73
C TRP A 380 -10.01 21.05 0.29
N LEU A 381 -11.13 20.78 -0.33
CA LEU A 381 -11.25 20.45 -1.74
C LEU A 381 -11.83 21.66 -2.48
N PRO A 382 -11.00 22.52 -3.07
CA PRO A 382 -11.47 23.62 -3.92
C PRO A 382 -12.14 23.11 -5.20
N LEU A 383 -11.72 21.95 -5.67
CA LEU A 383 -12.25 21.16 -6.78
C LEU A 383 -12.31 19.69 -6.37
N PRO A 384 -13.16 18.87 -6.98
CA PRO A 384 -13.22 17.42 -6.67
C PRO A 384 -11.90 16.67 -6.88
N GLN A 385 -11.00 17.20 -7.73
CA GLN A 385 -9.73 16.59 -8.10
C GLN A 385 -8.55 17.09 -7.27
N ILE A 386 -8.71 18.11 -6.44
CA ILE A 386 -7.61 18.73 -5.69
C ILE A 386 -7.97 18.78 -4.22
N ALA A 387 -7.06 18.33 -3.36
CA ALA A 387 -7.18 18.46 -1.91
C ALA A 387 -5.97 19.18 -1.32
N VAL A 388 -6.22 20.17 -0.46
CA VAL A 388 -5.22 20.76 0.44
C VAL A 388 -5.47 20.18 1.81
N LYS A 389 -4.46 19.53 2.37
CA LYS A 389 -4.55 18.73 3.60
C LYS A 389 -3.67 19.33 4.70
N ALA A 390 -4.18 19.30 5.92
CA ALA A 390 -3.39 19.62 7.11
C ALA A 390 -3.78 18.65 8.23
N GLU A 391 -2.79 18.07 8.91
CA GLU A 391 -3.03 17.13 9.99
C GLU A 391 -2.04 17.30 11.14
N TYR A 392 -2.51 17.00 12.32
CA TYR A 392 -1.69 16.60 13.46
C TYR A 392 -1.87 15.11 13.67
N SER A 393 -0.76 14.38 13.84
CA SER A 393 -0.81 12.97 14.19
C SER A 393 0.06 12.65 15.41
N HIS A 394 -0.29 11.60 16.14
CA HIS A 394 0.41 11.16 17.32
C HIS A 394 0.41 9.64 17.37
N ARG A 395 1.61 9.04 17.29
CA ARG A 395 1.80 7.63 17.55
C ARG A 395 2.13 7.44 19.03
N PHE A 396 1.33 6.64 19.69
CA PHE A 396 1.53 6.21 21.06
C PHE A 396 2.24 4.85 21.03
N LEU A 397 3.37 4.80 21.69
CA LEU A 397 4.13 3.58 21.91
C LEU A 397 3.99 3.15 23.37
N GLN A 398 4.42 1.93 23.69
CA GLN A 398 4.44 1.47 25.08
C GLN A 398 5.32 2.38 25.96
N SER A 399 5.05 2.40 27.26
CA SER A 399 5.58 3.40 28.21
C SER A 399 7.10 3.50 28.30
N GLN A 400 7.83 2.47 27.87
CA GLN A 400 9.28 2.48 27.80
C GLN A 400 9.85 3.28 26.61
N TYR A 401 9.02 3.66 25.65
CA TYR A 401 9.42 4.39 24.44
C TYR A 401 8.90 5.84 24.45
N ASN A 402 9.48 6.66 23.61
CA ASN A 402 9.00 8.01 23.36
C ASN A 402 7.89 8.00 22.31
N ASN A 403 6.81 8.72 22.57
CA ASN A 403 5.75 8.93 21.58
C ASN A 403 6.26 9.73 20.36
N GLU A 404 5.57 9.60 19.25
CA GLU A 404 5.98 10.19 17.97
C GLU A 404 4.91 11.14 17.40
N PRO A 405 4.83 12.39 17.93
CA PRO A 405 3.93 13.41 17.40
C PRO A 405 4.50 14.07 16.14
N SER A 406 3.60 14.46 15.21
CA SER A 406 3.97 15.18 14.00
C SER A 406 2.86 16.13 13.50
N ILE A 407 3.25 17.10 12.70
CA ILE A 407 2.35 17.95 11.90
C ILE A 407 2.73 17.77 10.43
N SER A 408 1.71 17.57 9.58
CA SER A 408 1.90 17.46 8.15
C SER A 408 0.96 18.37 7.38
N LEU A 409 1.46 18.91 6.28
CA LEU A 409 0.71 19.69 5.29
C LEU A 409 0.90 19.03 3.93
N GLY A 410 -0.14 19.01 3.10
CA GLY A 410 -0.02 18.41 1.78
C GLY A 410 -0.97 19.01 0.76
N VAL A 411 -0.62 18.85 -0.50
CA VAL A 411 -1.51 19.11 -1.63
C VAL A 411 -1.54 17.86 -2.49
N ALA A 412 -2.72 17.39 -2.82
CA ALA A 412 -2.92 16.19 -3.62
C ALA A 412 -3.82 16.48 -4.83
N TYR A 413 -3.53 15.80 -5.91
CA TYR A 413 -4.31 15.80 -7.14
C TYR A 413 -4.64 14.36 -7.56
N MET A 414 -5.84 14.16 -8.12
CA MET A 414 -6.26 12.89 -8.74
C MET A 414 -7.29 13.16 -9.83
N GLY A 415 -7.08 12.67 -11.03
CA GLY A 415 -8.05 12.86 -12.10
C GLY A 415 -7.66 12.30 -13.46
N PHE A 416 -8.59 12.39 -14.40
CA PHE A 416 -8.41 12.02 -15.80
C PHE A 416 -8.52 13.26 -16.69
N PHE A 417 -7.60 13.38 -17.65
CA PHE A 417 -7.56 14.50 -18.62
C PHE A 417 -8.35 14.20 -19.88
N THR A 418 -8.41 12.92 -20.27
CA THR A 418 -9.19 12.44 -21.42
C THR A 418 -9.98 11.19 -21.05
N ARG A 419 -11.20 11.09 -21.56
CA ARG A 419 -12.09 9.92 -21.44
C ARG A 419 -12.65 9.56 -22.80
#